data_70b67d78901e91ae641b16640240911a
#
_entry.id   70b67d78901e91ae641b16640240911a
#
_cell.length_a   1.000
_cell.length_b   1.000
_cell.length_c   1.000
_cell.angle_alpha   90.00
_cell.angle_beta   90.00
_cell.angle_gamma   90.00
#
_symmetry.space_group_name_H-M   'P 1'
#
loop_
_entity.id
_entity.type
_entity.pdbx_description
1 polymer ?
#
loop_
_entity_poly.entity_id
_entity_poly.type
_entity_poly.pdbx_seq_one_letter_code
_entity_poly.pdbx_strand_id
1 'polypeptide(L)'
;MMLIPSMYINLIDFFSLNAAEVGLIFGIVSFCFGVGSLPMSFLYNKYGPKKLIVFSQLGILFSALLVSVSSSVLMFSLSSILLGLFASIHHPVSLTLISETFDKNIAKANAFHGVFGSIGVSLGPLISYFSLLYFSWHYAFIFTAILNAFLLPLSMKFIPNTEKMDIIN
;
A
#
# COMPACT_ATOMS: atom_id res chain seq x y z
N MET A 1 -0.58 -4.29 3.39
CA MET A 1 0.30 -4.69 4.51
C MET A 1 -0.27 -5.87 5.32
N MET A 2 -1.60 -5.96 5.59
CA MET A 2 -2.18 -7.05 6.42
C MET A 2 -2.26 -8.42 5.73
N LEU A 3 -2.01 -8.53 4.44
CA LEU A 3 -2.03 -9.81 3.71
C LEU A 3 -0.96 -10.78 4.22
N ILE A 4 0.28 -10.33 4.40
CA ILE A 4 1.39 -11.21 4.83
C ILE A 4 1.12 -11.85 6.19
N PRO A 5 0.79 -11.10 7.27
CA PRO A 5 0.49 -11.72 8.55
C PRO A 5 -0.77 -12.59 8.53
N SER A 6 -1.74 -12.29 7.66
CA SER A 6 -2.96 -13.11 7.54
C SER A 6 -2.74 -14.46 6.87
N MET A 7 -1.62 -14.63 6.16
CA MET A 7 -1.24 -15.86 5.45
C MET A 7 -0.03 -16.56 6.08
N TYR A 8 0.29 -16.22 7.31
CA TYR A 8 1.49 -16.62 8.02
C TYR A 8 1.77 -18.13 7.95
N ILE A 9 0.78 -18.97 8.29
CA ILE A 9 0.92 -20.43 8.27
C ILE A 9 1.19 -20.95 6.85
N ASN A 10 0.46 -20.43 5.86
CA ASN A 10 0.62 -20.87 4.47
C ASN A 10 1.99 -20.48 3.87
N LEU A 11 2.57 -19.36 4.32
CA LEU A 11 3.92 -18.95 3.91
C LEU A 11 5.00 -19.81 4.55
N ILE A 12 4.81 -20.22 5.81
CA ILE A 12 5.67 -21.21 6.50
C ILE A 12 5.70 -22.50 5.68
N ASP A 13 4.54 -23.06 5.38
CA ASP A 13 4.42 -24.32 4.68
C ASP A 13 4.97 -24.24 3.24
N PHE A 14 4.62 -23.20 2.51
CA PHE A 14 5.02 -23.04 1.11
C PHE A 14 6.53 -22.86 0.93
N PHE A 15 7.15 -22.05 1.78
CA PHE A 15 8.58 -21.73 1.69
C PHE A 15 9.46 -22.59 2.62
N SER A 16 8.86 -23.53 3.37
CA SER A 16 9.55 -24.33 4.40
C SER A 16 10.32 -23.48 5.41
N LEU A 17 9.69 -22.37 5.84
CA LEU A 17 10.23 -21.44 6.82
C LEU A 17 9.78 -21.80 8.23
N ASN A 18 10.45 -21.21 9.21
CA ASN A 18 9.97 -21.23 10.60
C ASN A 18 9.25 -19.90 10.94
N ALA A 19 8.60 -19.89 12.11
CA ALA A 19 7.84 -18.76 12.61
C ALA A 19 8.67 -17.47 12.73
N ALA A 20 9.93 -17.57 13.15
CA ALA A 20 10.80 -16.41 13.33
C ALA A 20 11.21 -15.80 11.98
N GLU A 21 11.44 -16.64 10.97
CA GLU A 21 11.83 -16.17 9.62
C GLU A 21 10.70 -15.39 8.93
N VAL A 22 9.46 -15.88 9.00
CA VAL A 22 8.30 -15.14 8.47
C VAL A 22 8.08 -13.85 9.26
N GLY A 23 8.22 -13.90 10.59
CA GLY A 23 8.16 -12.73 11.45
C GLY A 23 9.23 -11.69 11.11
N LEU A 24 10.46 -12.13 10.80
CA LEU A 24 11.54 -11.25 10.39
C LEU A 24 11.25 -10.58 9.04
N ILE A 25 10.79 -11.35 8.04
CA ILE A 25 10.39 -10.79 6.73
C ILE A 25 9.33 -9.70 6.92
N PHE A 26 8.28 -9.99 7.68
CA PHE A 26 7.23 -9.00 7.96
C PHE A 26 7.76 -7.79 8.73
N GLY A 27 8.66 -8.00 9.68
CA GLY A 27 9.32 -6.93 10.44
C GLY A 27 10.13 -6.00 9.54
N ILE A 28 10.91 -6.55 8.62
CA ILE A 28 11.69 -5.78 7.64
C ILE A 28 10.76 -5.01 6.70
N VAL A 29 9.71 -5.62 6.18
CA VAL A 29 8.70 -4.95 5.32
C VAL A 29 8.05 -3.79 6.07
N SER A 30 7.67 -3.99 7.33
CA SER A 30 7.06 -2.95 8.18
C SER A 30 8.05 -1.82 8.50
N PHE A 31 9.30 -2.15 8.76
CA PHE A 31 10.36 -1.17 8.95
C PHE A 31 10.59 -0.31 7.70
N CYS A 32 10.70 -0.94 6.53
CA CYS A 32 10.83 -0.24 5.25
C CYS A 32 9.62 0.65 4.95
N PHE A 33 8.40 0.20 5.29
CA PHE A 33 7.19 1.02 5.21
C PHE A 33 7.30 2.27 6.11
N GLY A 34 7.74 2.11 7.35
CA GLY A 34 7.92 3.22 8.29
C GLY A 34 8.97 4.21 7.83
N VAL A 35 10.18 3.73 7.53
CA VAL A 35 11.30 4.57 7.06
C VAL A 35 10.99 5.25 5.73
N GLY A 36 10.34 4.55 4.80
CA GLY A 36 9.95 5.09 3.50
C GLY A 36 8.98 6.27 3.59
N SER A 37 8.23 6.42 4.68
CA SER A 37 7.33 7.55 4.89
C SER A 37 8.04 8.86 5.26
N LEU A 38 9.26 8.78 5.83
CA LEU A 38 9.98 9.95 6.35
C LEU A 38 10.30 11.02 5.29
N PRO A 39 10.79 10.70 4.09
CA PRO A 39 11.12 11.72 3.09
C PRO A 39 9.90 12.30 2.37
N MET A 40 8.68 11.82 2.67
CA MET A 40 7.50 12.13 1.86
C MET A 40 7.09 13.60 1.91
N SER A 41 7.27 14.30 3.03
CA SER A 41 6.99 15.74 3.12
C SER A 41 7.87 16.55 2.16
N PHE A 42 9.16 16.20 2.05
CA PHE A 42 10.08 16.85 1.12
C PHE A 42 9.71 16.54 -0.35
N LEU A 43 9.41 15.26 -0.63
CA LEU A 43 9.03 14.84 -1.98
C LEU A 43 7.68 15.40 -2.39
N TYR A 44 6.75 15.60 -1.46
CA TYR A 44 5.46 16.24 -1.70
C TYR A 44 5.63 17.65 -2.27
N ASN A 45 6.45 18.48 -1.62
CA ASN A 45 6.73 19.84 -2.08
C ASN A 45 7.42 19.88 -3.45
N LYS A 46 8.23 18.85 -3.75
CA LYS A 46 9.00 18.81 -5.02
C LYS A 46 8.18 18.29 -6.20
N TYR A 47 7.37 17.24 -6.00
CA TYR A 47 6.70 16.52 -7.09
C TYR A 47 5.18 16.68 -7.11
N GLY A 48 4.60 17.13 -5.99
CA GLY A 48 3.16 17.29 -5.80
C GLY A 48 2.42 15.98 -5.50
N PRO A 49 1.20 16.09 -4.96
CA PRO A 49 0.43 14.94 -4.48
C PRO A 49 0.08 13.95 -5.57
N LYS A 50 -0.38 14.43 -6.72
CA LYS A 50 -0.85 13.56 -7.81
C LYS A 50 0.24 12.64 -8.34
N LYS A 51 1.44 13.18 -8.61
CA LYS A 51 2.55 12.37 -9.13
C LYS A 51 2.99 11.32 -8.12
N LEU A 52 3.05 11.68 -6.83
CA LEU A 52 3.45 10.75 -5.78
C LEU A 52 2.43 9.64 -5.56
N ILE A 53 1.13 9.96 -5.54
CA ILE A 53 0.08 8.94 -5.36
C ILE A 53 0.04 8.00 -6.58
N VAL A 54 0.11 8.53 -7.80
CA VAL A 54 0.15 7.70 -9.02
C VAL A 54 1.41 6.82 -9.03
N PHE A 55 2.57 7.36 -8.67
CA PHE A 55 3.81 6.60 -8.56
C PHE A 55 3.72 5.48 -7.50
N SER A 56 3.15 5.79 -6.33
CA SER A 56 2.87 4.81 -5.29
C SER A 56 1.98 3.68 -5.80
N GLN A 57 0.87 4.00 -6.46
CA GLN A 57 -0.06 3.01 -6.97
C GLN A 57 0.56 2.12 -8.06
N LEU A 58 1.32 2.69 -8.99
CA LEU A 58 2.06 1.92 -10.00
C LEU A 58 3.09 0.99 -9.34
N GLY A 59 3.80 1.49 -8.33
CA GLY A 59 4.76 0.68 -7.58
C GLY A 59 4.09 -0.45 -6.79
N ILE A 60 2.96 -0.20 -6.15
CA ILE A 60 2.16 -1.22 -5.44
C ILE A 60 1.65 -2.28 -6.43
N LEU A 61 1.10 -1.86 -7.58
CA LEU A 61 0.64 -2.77 -8.62
C LEU A 61 1.77 -3.68 -9.10
N PHE A 62 2.91 -3.11 -9.47
CA PHE A 62 4.07 -3.87 -9.94
C PHE A 62 4.60 -4.81 -8.85
N SER A 63 4.78 -4.32 -7.63
CA SER A 63 5.29 -5.13 -6.53
C SER A 63 4.34 -6.25 -6.14
N ALA A 64 3.02 -6.00 -6.14
CA ALA A 64 2.02 -7.02 -5.86
C ALA A 64 2.04 -8.14 -6.91
N LEU A 65 2.21 -7.80 -8.19
CA LEU A 65 2.40 -8.80 -9.24
C LEU A 65 3.69 -9.60 -9.04
N LEU A 66 4.79 -8.96 -8.67
CA LEU A 66 6.04 -9.68 -8.36
C LEU A 66 5.88 -10.63 -7.16
N VAL A 67 5.18 -10.20 -6.10
CA VAL A 67 4.87 -11.08 -4.96
C VAL A 67 4.01 -12.25 -5.42
N SER A 68 3.02 -12.01 -6.26
CA SER A 68 2.10 -13.05 -6.72
C SER A 68 2.74 -14.15 -7.58
N VAL A 69 3.89 -13.91 -8.17
CA VAL A 69 4.63 -14.91 -8.96
C VAL A 69 5.89 -15.42 -8.26
N SER A 70 6.10 -15.05 -7.00
CA SER A 70 7.30 -15.44 -6.27
C SER A 70 7.30 -16.92 -5.95
N SER A 71 8.38 -17.61 -6.33
CA SER A 71 8.61 -19.03 -6.08
C SER A 71 9.74 -19.30 -5.07
N SER A 72 10.45 -18.25 -4.63
CA SER A 72 11.54 -18.34 -3.67
C SER A 72 11.38 -17.32 -2.54
N VAL A 73 11.92 -17.64 -1.37
CA VAL A 73 11.94 -16.75 -0.19
C VAL A 73 12.57 -15.39 -0.53
N LEU A 74 13.69 -15.41 -1.27
CA LEU A 74 14.36 -14.18 -1.65
C LEU A 74 13.50 -13.29 -2.53
N MET A 75 12.87 -13.85 -3.56
CA MET A 75 11.97 -13.11 -4.45
C MET A 75 10.76 -12.57 -3.69
N PHE A 76 10.14 -13.39 -2.85
CA PHE A 76 9.03 -12.99 -1.99
C PHE A 76 9.42 -11.83 -1.05
N SER A 77 10.56 -11.94 -0.39
CA SER A 77 11.05 -10.91 0.55
C SER A 77 11.35 -9.59 -0.15
N LEU A 78 12.10 -9.62 -1.26
CA LEU A 78 12.44 -8.41 -2.01
C LEU A 78 11.22 -7.72 -2.60
N SER A 79 10.31 -8.48 -3.21
CA SER A 79 9.09 -7.91 -3.76
C SER A 79 8.13 -7.38 -2.68
N SER A 80 8.09 -8.02 -1.50
CA SER A 80 7.33 -7.53 -0.34
C SER A 80 7.93 -6.26 0.25
N ILE A 81 9.25 -6.12 0.30
CA ILE A 81 9.94 -4.88 0.70
C ILE A 81 9.60 -3.75 -0.27
N LEU A 82 9.66 -4.01 -1.58
CA LEU A 82 9.24 -3.03 -2.59
C LEU A 82 7.78 -2.61 -2.41
N LEU A 83 6.89 -3.57 -2.15
CA LEU A 83 5.48 -3.29 -1.86
C LEU A 83 5.33 -2.36 -0.64
N GLY A 84 6.07 -2.63 0.43
CA GLY A 84 6.11 -1.80 1.63
C GLY A 84 6.60 -0.38 1.36
N LEU A 85 7.70 -0.24 0.61
CA LEU A 85 8.27 1.06 0.24
C LEU A 85 7.30 1.90 -0.62
N PHE A 86 6.67 1.31 -1.64
CA PHE A 86 5.69 2.05 -2.44
C PHE A 86 4.43 2.39 -1.65
N ALA A 87 3.96 1.49 -0.79
CA ALA A 87 2.79 1.76 0.06
C ALA A 87 3.06 2.85 1.10
N SER A 88 4.30 3.05 1.54
CA SER A 88 4.69 4.09 2.51
C SER A 88 4.45 5.51 2.01
N ILE A 89 4.41 5.71 0.70
CA ILE A 89 4.20 7.03 0.07
C ILE A 89 2.76 7.50 0.25
N HIS A 90 1.81 6.58 0.11
CA HIS A 90 0.39 6.92 -0.03
C HIS A 90 -0.18 7.64 1.19
N HIS A 91 0.06 7.13 2.38
CA HIS A 91 -0.57 7.61 3.60
C HIS A 91 -0.16 9.05 3.98
N PRO A 92 1.13 9.39 4.10
CA PRO A 92 1.55 10.75 4.44
C PRO A 92 1.17 11.77 3.35
N VAL A 93 1.30 11.40 2.08
CA VAL A 93 0.92 12.27 0.94
C VAL A 93 -0.58 12.57 0.97
N SER A 94 -1.42 11.57 1.27
CA SER A 94 -2.88 11.77 1.37
C SER A 94 -3.27 12.66 2.54
N LEU A 95 -2.63 12.49 3.70
CA LEU A 95 -2.90 13.34 4.88
C LEU A 95 -2.49 14.80 4.63
N THR A 96 -1.35 15.05 3.99
CA THR A 96 -0.93 16.40 3.61
C THR A 96 -1.92 17.03 2.63
N LEU A 97 -2.32 16.30 1.59
CA LEU A 97 -3.31 16.76 0.61
C LEU A 97 -4.66 17.09 1.26
N ILE A 98 -5.12 16.27 2.21
CA ILE A 98 -6.35 16.53 2.97
C ILE A 98 -6.22 17.83 3.78
N SER A 99 -5.09 18.05 4.46
CA SER A 99 -4.87 19.24 5.27
C SER A 99 -4.86 20.52 4.44
N GLU A 100 -4.33 20.47 3.24
CA GLU A 100 -4.29 21.61 2.31
C GLU A 100 -5.65 21.88 1.62
N THR A 101 -6.44 20.81 1.40
CA THR A 101 -7.71 20.94 0.64
C THR A 101 -8.91 21.28 1.52
N PHE A 102 -8.92 20.84 2.78
CA PHE A 102 -10.10 20.89 3.65
C PHE A 102 -9.94 21.76 4.90
N ASP A 103 -9.26 22.88 4.83
CA ASP A 103 -8.89 23.79 5.93
C ASP A 103 -9.90 23.81 7.10
N LYS A 104 -11.15 24.26 6.85
CA LYS A 104 -12.21 24.36 7.89
C LYS A 104 -12.84 23.03 8.30
N ASN A 105 -12.68 21.97 7.49
CA ASN A 105 -13.27 20.65 7.68
C ASN A 105 -12.23 19.52 7.81
N ILE A 106 -10.99 19.85 8.11
CA ILE A 106 -9.86 18.91 8.18
C ILE A 106 -10.15 17.70 9.10
N ALA A 107 -10.75 17.94 10.27
CA ALA A 107 -11.08 16.87 11.21
C ALA A 107 -12.08 15.86 10.59
N LYS A 108 -13.11 16.36 9.90
CA LYS A 108 -14.10 15.51 9.22
C LYS A 108 -13.48 14.75 8.05
N ALA A 109 -12.67 15.40 7.24
CA ALA A 109 -11.99 14.77 6.11
C ALA A 109 -11.01 13.67 6.57
N ASN A 110 -10.23 13.94 7.63
CA ASN A 110 -9.35 12.94 8.23
C ASN A 110 -10.12 11.78 8.87
N ALA A 111 -11.28 12.03 9.49
CA ALA A 111 -12.14 10.97 10.01
C ALA A 111 -12.62 10.03 8.89
N PHE A 112 -13.08 10.56 7.76
CA PHE A 112 -13.44 9.76 6.59
C PHE A 112 -12.23 8.97 6.07
N HIS A 113 -11.07 9.61 5.90
CA HIS A 113 -9.85 8.92 5.48
C HIS A 113 -9.49 7.77 6.43
N GLY A 114 -9.57 7.98 7.73
CA GLY A 114 -9.32 6.96 8.76
C GLY A 114 -10.31 5.80 8.70
N VAL A 115 -11.61 6.07 8.53
CA VAL A 115 -12.65 5.03 8.40
C VAL A 115 -12.38 4.16 7.17
N PHE A 116 -12.16 4.76 6.00
CA PHE A 116 -11.86 4.00 4.78
C PHE A 116 -10.52 3.25 4.88
N GLY A 117 -9.52 3.84 5.54
CA GLY A 117 -8.27 3.17 5.86
C GLY A 117 -8.47 1.93 6.73
N SER A 118 -9.30 2.03 7.78
CA SER A 118 -9.65 0.91 8.67
C SER A 118 -10.43 -0.19 7.95
N ILE A 119 -11.36 0.17 7.06
CA ILE A 119 -12.04 -0.78 6.18
C ILE A 119 -11.02 -1.54 5.31
N GLY A 120 -10.08 -0.82 4.70
CA GLY A 120 -9.01 -1.43 3.89
C GLY A 120 -8.13 -2.39 4.68
N VAL A 121 -7.77 -2.04 5.92
CA VAL A 121 -7.03 -2.92 6.83
C VAL A 121 -7.82 -4.18 7.16
N SER A 122 -9.12 -4.05 7.43
CA SER A 122 -10.00 -5.18 7.77
C SER A 122 -10.27 -6.09 6.57
N LEU A 123 -10.28 -5.56 5.35
CA LEU A 123 -10.44 -6.35 4.13
C LEU A 123 -9.23 -7.25 3.84
N GLY A 124 -8.03 -6.90 4.32
CA GLY A 124 -6.83 -7.71 4.12
C GLY A 124 -6.99 -9.17 4.55
N PRO A 125 -7.33 -9.45 5.83
CA PRO A 125 -7.60 -10.81 6.29
C PRO A 125 -8.73 -11.52 5.55
N LEU A 126 -9.79 -10.82 5.15
CA LEU A 126 -10.89 -11.40 4.38
C LEU A 126 -10.43 -11.83 2.98
N ILE A 127 -9.69 -10.98 2.28
CA ILE A 127 -9.11 -11.30 0.97
C ILE A 127 -8.17 -12.50 1.10
N SER A 128 -7.35 -12.53 2.14
CA SER A 128 -6.45 -13.64 2.42
C SER A 128 -7.23 -14.94 2.63
N TYR A 129 -8.26 -14.91 3.48
CA TYR A 129 -9.09 -16.06 3.78
C TYR A 129 -9.76 -16.65 2.53
N PHE A 130 -10.44 -15.82 1.73
CA PHE A 130 -11.09 -16.29 0.51
C PHE A 130 -10.09 -16.77 -0.56
N SER A 131 -8.93 -16.12 -0.67
CA SER A 131 -7.88 -16.57 -1.58
C SER A 131 -7.33 -17.94 -1.19
N LEU A 132 -7.14 -18.19 0.10
CA LEU A 132 -6.67 -19.49 0.60
C LEU A 132 -7.74 -20.59 0.51
N LEU A 133 -9.01 -20.22 0.69
CA LEU A 133 -10.12 -21.19 0.67
C LEU A 133 -10.37 -21.72 -0.74
N TYR A 134 -10.31 -20.87 -1.76
CA TYR A 134 -10.72 -21.23 -3.13
C TYR A 134 -9.55 -21.39 -4.12
N PHE A 135 -8.36 -20.85 -3.77
CA PHE A 135 -7.21 -20.78 -4.67
C PHE A 135 -5.89 -21.02 -3.90
N SER A 136 -5.03 -20.02 -3.89
CA SER A 136 -3.76 -20.00 -3.15
C SER A 136 -3.42 -18.59 -2.68
N TRP A 137 -2.42 -18.46 -1.82
CA TRP A 137 -1.98 -17.16 -1.29
C TRP A 137 -1.56 -16.15 -2.39
N HIS A 138 -1.09 -16.60 -3.55
CA HIS A 138 -0.72 -15.76 -4.70
C HIS A 138 -1.89 -14.88 -5.15
N TYR A 139 -3.12 -15.42 -5.15
CA TYR A 139 -4.31 -14.70 -5.65
C TYR A 139 -4.69 -13.49 -4.81
N ALA A 140 -4.34 -13.44 -3.53
CA ALA A 140 -4.56 -12.24 -2.73
C ALA A 140 -3.74 -11.04 -3.23
N PHE A 141 -2.53 -11.29 -3.71
CA PHE A 141 -1.70 -10.25 -4.30
C PHE A 141 -2.13 -9.88 -5.71
N ILE A 142 -2.62 -10.85 -6.51
CA ILE A 142 -3.26 -10.57 -7.81
C ILE A 142 -4.48 -9.68 -7.61
N PHE A 143 -5.34 -9.99 -6.64
CA PHE A 143 -6.51 -9.15 -6.35
C PHE A 143 -6.09 -7.72 -5.93
N THR A 144 -5.05 -7.59 -5.12
CA THR A 144 -4.48 -6.29 -4.76
C THR A 144 -4.01 -5.51 -5.99
N ALA A 145 -3.33 -6.19 -6.92
CA ALA A 145 -2.87 -5.58 -8.17
C ALA A 145 -4.06 -5.12 -9.04
N ILE A 146 -5.09 -5.95 -9.19
CA ILE A 146 -6.31 -5.61 -9.95
C ILE A 146 -7.00 -4.39 -9.33
N LEU A 147 -7.16 -4.36 -8.00
CA LEU A 147 -7.77 -3.25 -7.29
C LEU A 147 -6.98 -1.94 -7.51
N ASN A 148 -5.65 -1.99 -7.42
CA ASN A 148 -4.82 -0.83 -7.71
C ASN A 148 -4.90 -0.38 -9.17
N ALA A 149 -4.94 -1.32 -10.14
CA ALA A 149 -5.13 -1.02 -11.54
C ALA A 149 -6.46 -0.29 -11.79
N PHE A 150 -7.53 -0.68 -11.07
CA PHE A 150 -8.83 -0.02 -11.14
C PHE A 150 -8.82 1.38 -10.50
N LEU A 151 -8.13 1.55 -9.37
CA LEU A 151 -8.05 2.82 -8.66
C LEU A 151 -7.13 3.84 -9.34
N LEU A 152 -6.15 3.40 -10.12
CA LEU A 152 -5.18 4.26 -10.78
C LEU A 152 -5.82 5.35 -11.68
N PRO A 153 -6.73 5.03 -12.63
CA PRO A 153 -7.37 6.07 -13.45
C PRO A 153 -8.24 7.02 -12.63
N LEU A 154 -8.85 6.55 -11.54
CA LEU A 154 -9.60 7.41 -10.63
C LEU A 154 -8.68 8.43 -9.95
N SER A 155 -7.53 7.99 -9.45
CA SER A 155 -6.53 8.88 -8.86
C SER A 155 -5.99 9.88 -9.88
N MET A 156 -5.73 9.45 -11.10
CA MET A 156 -5.29 10.33 -12.19
C MET A 156 -6.34 11.40 -12.54
N LYS A 157 -7.63 11.07 -12.43
CA LYS A 157 -8.73 11.98 -12.77
C LYS A 157 -9.05 12.96 -11.64
N PHE A 158 -9.13 12.47 -10.40
CA PHE A 158 -9.69 13.23 -9.29
C PHE A 158 -8.67 13.95 -8.42
N ILE A 159 -7.41 13.48 -8.37
CA ILE A 159 -6.39 14.17 -7.58
C ILE A 159 -5.91 15.42 -8.32
N PRO A 160 -5.94 16.62 -7.68
CA PRO A 160 -5.51 17.85 -8.31
C PRO A 160 -4.01 17.86 -8.59
N ASN A 161 -3.60 18.58 -9.63
CA ASN A 161 -2.20 18.94 -9.84
C ASN A 161 -1.81 20.10 -8.90
N THR A 162 -0.55 20.18 -8.53
CA THR A 162 0.00 21.26 -7.68
C THR A 162 -0.30 22.66 -8.23
N GLU A 163 -0.20 22.83 -9.55
CA GLU A 163 -0.50 24.10 -10.24
C GLU A 163 -1.95 24.60 -10.07
N LYS A 164 -2.89 23.71 -9.74
CA LYS A 164 -4.29 24.09 -9.48
C LYS A 164 -4.56 24.45 -8.01
N MET A 165 -3.65 24.11 -7.10
CA MET A 165 -3.81 24.44 -5.68
C MET A 165 -3.43 25.88 -5.38
N ASP A 166 -2.48 26.46 -6.13
CA ASP A 166 -2.09 27.89 -6.04
C ASP A 166 -3.19 28.87 -6.52
N ILE A 167 -4.21 28.37 -7.23
CA ILE A 167 -5.31 29.17 -7.78
C ILE A 167 -6.53 29.21 -6.83
N ILE A 168 -6.56 28.35 -5.81
CA ILE A 168 -7.71 28.21 -4.89
C ILE A 168 -7.47 28.96 -3.55
N ASN A 169 -6.24 29.45 -3.33
CA ASN A 169 -5.85 30.34 -2.23
C ASN A 169 -5.74 31.79 -2.72
#